data_81c7ad9aaae4871cafdd3519833add0e
#
_entry.id   81c7ad9aaae4871cafdd3519833add0e
#
_cell.length_a   1.000
_cell.length_b   1.000
_cell.length_c   1.000
_cell.angle_alpha   90.00
_cell.angle_beta   90.00
_cell.angle_gamma   90.00
#
_symmetry.space_group_name_H-M   'P 1'
#
loop_
_entity.id
_entity.type
_entity.pdbx_description
1 polymer ?
#
loop_
_entity_poly.entity_id
_entity_poly.type
_entity_poly.pdbx_seq_one_letter_code
_entity_poly.pdbx_strand_id
1 'polypeptide(L)'
;MRRALLIVLSCGVLAGCGAEGVVSPTPVTVVGTLPQAPTFPVTPAFKLTGDPTAGDKVFGSAGCGSCHTLAAAHSTGTVGPNLDQLKPDYRAVTAQVTNGGAAMPSFKKTLSTQQIADVSAYVVKSTGGKLP
;
A
#
# COMPACT_ATOMS: atom_id res chain seq x y z
N MET A 1 51.93 8.58 66.01
CA MET A 1 51.90 10.03 65.90
C MET A 1 51.31 10.40 64.57
N ARG A 2 50.03 10.65 64.49
CA ARG A 2 49.41 11.96 64.25
C ARG A 2 49.73 12.56 62.88
N ARG A 3 48.71 12.55 62.01
CA ARG A 3 47.99 13.81 61.73
C ARG A 3 46.77 13.53 60.88
N ALA A 4 45.61 13.76 61.47
CA ALA A 4 44.32 13.84 60.78
C ALA A 4 44.32 15.07 59.88
N LEU A 5 43.95 14.87 58.59
CA LEU A 5 43.66 15.93 57.65
C LEU A 5 42.15 15.86 57.32
N LEU A 6 41.43 16.79 57.92
CA LEU A 6 40.02 17.01 57.62
C LEU A 6 39.91 17.73 56.26
N ILE A 7 39.38 17.04 55.29
CA ILE A 7 38.97 17.66 54.03
C ILE A 7 37.47 17.95 54.15
N VAL A 8 37.15 19.21 54.34
CA VAL A 8 35.80 19.74 54.24
C VAL A 8 35.41 19.77 52.78
N LEU A 9 34.57 18.85 52.38
CA LEU A 9 34.02 18.84 50.99
C LEU A 9 32.79 19.77 51.00
N SER A 10 33.01 20.97 50.43
CA SER A 10 31.94 21.94 50.19
C SER A 10 30.98 21.40 49.12
N CYS A 11 29.79 21.03 49.55
CA CYS A 11 28.73 20.57 48.69
C CYS A 11 28.06 21.79 48.05
N GLY A 12 28.48 22.13 46.81
CA GLY A 12 27.84 23.14 45.98
C GLY A 12 26.51 22.61 45.45
N VAL A 13 25.42 23.13 46.00
CA VAL A 13 24.06 22.87 45.52
C VAL A 13 23.88 23.65 44.21
N LEU A 14 23.99 22.98 43.07
CA LEU A 14 23.54 23.50 41.79
C LEU A 14 22.05 23.14 41.63
N ALA A 15 21.20 24.04 42.15
CA ALA A 15 19.78 24.03 41.83
C ALA A 15 19.58 24.62 40.42
N GLY A 16 19.72 23.78 39.39
CA GLY A 16 19.35 24.09 38.04
C GLY A 16 17.97 23.50 37.72
N CYS A 17 16.90 24.12 38.21
CA CYS A 17 15.55 23.87 37.72
C CYS A 17 15.35 24.62 36.43
N GLY A 18 15.81 24.03 35.34
CA GLY A 18 15.30 24.34 34.00
C GLY A 18 13.96 23.62 33.85
N ALA A 19 12.86 24.28 34.17
CA ALA A 19 11.54 23.85 33.73
C ALA A 19 11.46 24.12 32.22
N GLU A 20 11.95 23.19 31.43
CA GLU A 20 11.63 23.16 30.01
C GLU A 20 10.13 22.84 29.92
N GLY A 21 9.34 23.90 29.70
CA GLY A 21 7.93 23.75 29.41
C GLY A 21 7.79 22.87 28.15
N VAL A 22 7.29 21.66 28.39
CA VAL A 22 6.85 20.79 27.26
C VAL A 22 5.73 21.55 26.58
N VAL A 23 6.06 22.25 25.49
CA VAL A 23 5.06 22.84 24.61
C VAL A 23 4.37 21.65 23.92
N SER A 24 3.31 21.17 24.54
CA SER A 24 2.41 20.25 23.88
C SER A 24 1.87 20.96 22.64
N PRO A 25 2.14 20.49 21.42
CA PRO A 25 1.52 21.08 20.26
C PRO A 25 0.01 20.92 20.40
N THR A 26 -0.68 22.05 20.53
CA THR A 26 -2.14 22.05 20.43
C THR A 26 -2.51 21.42 19.11
N PRO A 27 -3.38 20.39 19.09
CA PRO A 27 -3.81 19.81 17.83
C PRO A 27 -4.48 20.90 17.01
N VAL A 28 -3.85 21.28 15.89
CA VAL A 28 -4.50 22.13 14.91
C VAL A 28 -5.65 21.31 14.35
N THR A 29 -6.87 21.72 14.67
CA THR A 29 -8.05 21.12 14.06
C THR A 29 -7.94 21.38 12.55
N VAL A 30 -7.57 20.36 11.80
CA VAL A 30 -7.61 20.43 10.34
C VAL A 30 -9.08 20.39 9.94
N VAL A 31 -9.67 21.59 9.75
CA VAL A 31 -10.99 21.72 9.17
C VAL A 31 -10.83 21.56 7.67
N GLY A 32 -10.91 20.33 7.21
CA GLY A 32 -10.87 19.98 5.80
C GLY A 32 -11.45 18.57 5.65
N THR A 33 -12.18 18.33 4.57
CA THR A 33 -12.54 16.99 4.16
C THR A 33 -11.27 16.24 3.83
N LEU A 34 -11.02 15.12 4.53
CA LEU A 34 -9.94 14.22 4.15
C LEU A 34 -10.12 13.86 2.68
N PRO A 35 -9.03 13.79 1.88
CA PRO A 35 -9.13 13.28 0.53
C PRO A 35 -9.81 11.91 0.57
N GLN A 36 -10.98 11.82 -0.04
CA GLN A 36 -11.70 10.57 -0.13
C GLN A 36 -10.83 9.59 -0.92
N ALA A 37 -10.64 8.39 -0.40
CA ALA A 37 -9.96 7.33 -1.13
C ALA A 37 -10.61 7.20 -2.52
N PRO A 38 -9.82 7.01 -3.59
CA PRO A 38 -10.36 6.92 -4.94
C PRO A 38 -11.42 5.82 -5.01
N THR A 39 -12.64 6.21 -5.30
CA THR A 39 -13.75 5.26 -5.50
C THR A 39 -13.68 4.73 -6.92
N PHE A 40 -13.24 3.49 -7.07
CA PHE A 40 -13.26 2.82 -8.36
C PHE A 40 -14.71 2.51 -8.79
N PRO A 41 -15.05 2.69 -10.09
CA PRO A 41 -16.37 2.34 -10.59
C PRO A 41 -16.63 0.84 -10.48
N VAL A 42 -17.90 0.49 -10.25
CA VAL A 42 -18.32 -0.91 -10.31
C VAL A 42 -18.42 -1.32 -11.78
N THR A 43 -17.55 -2.24 -12.19
CA THR A 43 -17.56 -2.80 -13.56
C THR A 43 -18.38 -4.09 -13.61
N PRO A 44 -18.82 -4.55 -14.80
CA PRO A 44 -19.47 -5.85 -14.92
C PRO A 44 -18.63 -7.00 -14.37
N ALA A 45 -17.32 -6.97 -14.58
CA ALA A 45 -16.39 -7.98 -14.07
C ALA A 45 -16.33 -8.04 -12.52
N PHE A 46 -16.55 -6.92 -11.84
CA PHE A 46 -16.62 -6.91 -10.37
C PHE A 46 -17.75 -7.75 -9.79
N LYS A 47 -18.83 -7.93 -10.55
CA LYS A 47 -20.00 -8.72 -10.13
C LYS A 47 -19.82 -10.22 -10.34
N LEU A 48 -18.73 -10.64 -10.98
CA LEU A 48 -18.44 -12.04 -11.25
C LEU A 48 -17.45 -12.60 -10.24
N THR A 49 -17.59 -13.88 -9.95
CA THR A 49 -16.55 -14.63 -9.23
C THR A 49 -15.46 -14.99 -10.22
N GLY A 50 -14.25 -14.51 -9.98
CA GLY A 50 -13.09 -14.84 -10.80
C GLY A 50 -12.40 -16.11 -10.32
N ASP A 51 -11.86 -16.90 -11.26
CA ASP A 51 -11.00 -18.05 -10.99
C ASP A 51 -9.52 -17.63 -11.05
N PRO A 52 -8.78 -17.65 -9.94
CA PRO A 52 -7.36 -17.30 -9.93
C PRO A 52 -6.49 -18.17 -10.85
N THR A 53 -6.85 -19.46 -11.03
CA THR A 53 -6.10 -20.38 -11.90
C THR A 53 -6.25 -20.03 -13.37
N ALA A 54 -7.46 -19.66 -13.79
CA ALA A 54 -7.70 -19.12 -15.12
C ALA A 54 -7.04 -17.75 -15.27
N GLY A 55 -7.06 -16.94 -14.23
CA GLY A 55 -6.47 -15.61 -14.17
C GLY A 55 -4.96 -15.59 -14.36
N ASP A 56 -4.24 -16.57 -13.84
CA ASP A 56 -2.79 -16.73 -14.09
C ASP A 56 -2.49 -16.85 -15.60
N LYS A 57 -3.26 -17.67 -16.30
CA LYS A 57 -3.13 -17.82 -17.77
C LYS A 57 -3.44 -16.51 -18.49
N VAL A 58 -4.47 -15.79 -18.04
CA VAL A 58 -4.82 -14.49 -18.62
C VAL A 58 -3.71 -13.47 -18.36
N PHE A 59 -3.13 -13.44 -17.15
CA PHE A 59 -2.04 -12.54 -16.79
C PHE A 59 -0.83 -12.72 -17.74
N GLY A 60 -0.46 -13.96 -18.00
CA GLY A 60 0.61 -14.29 -18.94
C GLY A 60 0.25 -13.93 -20.39
N SER A 61 -0.90 -14.40 -20.90
CA SER A 61 -1.31 -14.24 -22.31
C SER A 61 -1.64 -12.80 -22.69
N ALA A 62 -2.17 -11.99 -21.75
CA ALA A 62 -2.45 -10.58 -21.98
C ALA A 62 -1.22 -9.68 -21.78
N GLY A 63 -0.07 -10.25 -21.40
CA GLY A 63 1.19 -9.51 -21.28
C GLY A 63 1.27 -8.57 -20.07
N CYS A 64 0.49 -8.80 -19.02
CA CYS A 64 0.45 -7.93 -17.83
C CYS A 64 1.82 -7.80 -17.18
N GLY A 65 2.60 -8.90 -17.15
CA GLY A 65 3.94 -8.96 -16.58
C GLY A 65 5.00 -8.13 -17.29
N SER A 66 4.75 -7.68 -18.52
CA SER A 66 5.67 -6.78 -19.23
C SER A 66 5.72 -5.39 -18.59
N CYS A 67 4.66 -5.00 -17.91
CA CYS A 67 4.55 -3.69 -17.26
C CYS A 67 4.56 -3.79 -15.73
N HIS A 68 4.03 -4.87 -15.16
CA HIS A 68 3.87 -5.03 -13.72
C HIS A 68 4.84 -6.04 -13.12
N THR A 69 5.38 -5.72 -11.94
CA THR A 69 6.04 -6.69 -11.08
C THR A 69 4.99 -7.46 -10.29
N LEU A 70 5.06 -8.80 -10.34
CA LEU A 70 4.27 -9.72 -9.52
C LEU A 70 5.08 -11.00 -9.31
N ALA A 71 5.47 -11.27 -8.07
CA ALA A 71 6.33 -12.41 -7.72
C ALA A 71 5.71 -13.76 -8.11
N ALA A 72 4.41 -13.93 -7.88
CA ALA A 72 3.67 -15.14 -8.22
C ALA A 72 3.69 -15.47 -9.73
N ALA A 73 3.81 -14.46 -10.59
CA ALA A 73 3.92 -14.61 -12.05
C ALA A 73 5.37 -14.55 -12.54
N HIS A 74 6.36 -14.51 -11.66
CA HIS A 74 7.77 -14.29 -11.99
C HIS A 74 8.00 -13.08 -12.90
N SER A 75 7.17 -12.05 -12.79
CA SER A 75 7.25 -10.86 -13.62
C SER A 75 7.96 -9.71 -12.90
N THR A 76 8.72 -8.94 -13.69
CA THR A 76 9.60 -7.87 -13.18
C THR A 76 9.39 -6.55 -13.92
N GLY A 77 8.25 -6.37 -14.59
CA GLY A 77 7.92 -5.13 -15.30
C GLY A 77 7.86 -3.93 -14.35
N THR A 78 8.39 -2.79 -14.80
CA THR A 78 8.54 -1.57 -13.98
C THR A 78 7.81 -0.35 -14.57
N VAL A 79 7.07 -0.51 -15.66
CA VAL A 79 6.27 0.57 -16.26
C VAL A 79 5.03 0.87 -15.43
N GLY A 80 4.39 -0.18 -14.92
CA GLY A 80 3.26 -0.10 -14.01
C GLY A 80 3.69 -0.29 -12.55
N PRO A 81 2.75 -0.14 -11.60
CA PRO A 81 3.02 -0.39 -10.19
C PRO A 81 3.47 -1.82 -9.91
N ASN A 82 4.33 -1.98 -8.91
CA ASN A 82 4.62 -3.27 -8.31
C ASN A 82 3.39 -3.77 -7.54
N LEU A 83 2.76 -4.84 -8.01
CA LEU A 83 1.51 -5.36 -7.47
C LEU A 83 1.69 -5.99 -6.08
N ASP A 84 2.86 -6.58 -5.80
CA ASP A 84 3.15 -7.16 -4.48
C ASP A 84 3.21 -6.07 -3.38
N GLN A 85 3.65 -4.87 -3.75
CA GLN A 85 3.70 -3.71 -2.84
C GLN A 85 2.35 -3.01 -2.75
N LEU A 86 1.67 -2.83 -3.89
CA LEU A 86 0.40 -2.11 -3.98
C LEU A 86 -0.73 -2.87 -3.28
N LYS A 87 -0.76 -4.20 -3.39
CA LYS A 87 -1.80 -5.09 -2.83
C LYS A 87 -3.22 -4.61 -3.12
N PRO A 88 -3.58 -4.44 -4.40
CA PRO A 88 -4.84 -3.85 -4.77
C PRO A 88 -6.02 -4.75 -4.41
N ASP A 89 -7.16 -4.17 -4.10
CA ASP A 89 -8.39 -4.92 -3.91
C ASP A 89 -9.04 -5.32 -5.25
N TYR A 90 -10.00 -6.25 -5.18
CA TYR A 90 -10.67 -6.81 -6.37
C TYR A 90 -11.39 -5.74 -7.20
N ARG A 91 -12.00 -4.77 -6.55
CA ARG A 91 -12.71 -3.68 -7.22
C ARG A 91 -11.74 -2.77 -7.98
N ALA A 92 -10.63 -2.43 -7.38
CA ALA A 92 -9.59 -1.61 -8.02
C ALA A 92 -9.02 -2.32 -9.25
N VAL A 93 -8.69 -3.62 -9.13
CA VAL A 93 -8.13 -4.38 -10.26
C VAL A 93 -9.15 -4.51 -11.38
N THR A 94 -10.39 -4.92 -11.09
CA THR A 94 -11.42 -5.05 -12.15
C THR A 94 -11.70 -3.72 -12.84
N ALA A 95 -11.72 -2.61 -12.11
CA ALA A 95 -11.92 -1.29 -12.69
C ALA A 95 -10.74 -0.87 -13.57
N GLN A 96 -9.51 -1.06 -13.08
CA GLN A 96 -8.30 -0.67 -13.79
C GLN A 96 -8.08 -1.50 -15.05
N VAL A 97 -8.26 -2.82 -14.99
CA VAL A 97 -8.14 -3.70 -16.17
C VAL A 97 -9.23 -3.38 -17.20
N THR A 98 -10.45 -3.12 -16.74
CA THR A 98 -11.56 -2.77 -17.66
C THR A 98 -11.30 -1.46 -18.39
N ASN A 99 -10.97 -0.41 -17.65
CA ASN A 99 -10.96 0.96 -18.18
C ASN A 99 -9.58 1.42 -18.62
N GLY A 100 -8.52 0.83 -18.11
CA GLY A 100 -7.17 1.35 -18.27
C GLY A 100 -6.95 2.65 -17.50
N GLY A 101 -5.91 3.36 -17.84
CA GLY A 101 -5.58 4.66 -17.28
C GLY A 101 -4.07 4.89 -17.22
N ALA A 102 -3.64 6.14 -17.35
CA ALA A 102 -2.23 6.49 -17.52
C ALA A 102 -1.58 5.67 -18.66
N ALA A 103 -0.51 4.92 -18.39
CA ALA A 103 0.15 4.07 -19.37
C ALA A 103 -0.53 2.70 -19.57
N MET A 104 -1.48 2.31 -18.71
CA MET A 104 -2.15 1.01 -18.81
C MET A 104 -3.27 1.04 -19.84
N PRO A 105 -3.27 0.15 -20.85
CA PRO A 105 -4.34 0.09 -21.85
C PRO A 105 -5.65 -0.44 -21.22
N SER A 106 -6.78 -0.11 -21.85
CA SER A 106 -8.08 -0.70 -21.51
C SER A 106 -8.22 -2.08 -22.15
N PHE A 107 -8.56 -3.09 -21.36
CA PHE A 107 -8.73 -4.46 -21.83
C PHE A 107 -10.19 -4.86 -22.12
N LYS A 108 -11.15 -3.96 -21.94
CA LYS A 108 -12.59 -4.26 -22.16
C LYS A 108 -12.96 -4.71 -23.57
N LYS A 109 -12.10 -4.44 -24.56
CA LYS A 109 -12.31 -4.87 -25.95
C LYS A 109 -11.52 -6.12 -26.33
N THR A 110 -10.54 -6.52 -25.53
CA THR A 110 -9.62 -7.64 -25.81
C THR A 110 -9.83 -8.84 -24.90
N LEU A 111 -10.32 -8.59 -23.69
CA LEU A 111 -10.67 -9.63 -22.72
C LEU A 111 -12.18 -9.67 -22.49
N SER A 112 -12.72 -10.88 -22.33
CA SER A 112 -14.11 -11.04 -21.89
C SER A 112 -14.28 -10.56 -20.44
N THR A 113 -15.52 -10.28 -20.05
CA THR A 113 -15.83 -9.87 -18.67
C THR A 113 -15.38 -10.93 -17.65
N GLN A 114 -15.49 -12.22 -18.01
CA GLN A 114 -15.02 -13.31 -17.14
C GLN A 114 -13.49 -13.31 -17.05
N GLN A 115 -12.76 -13.15 -18.14
CA GLN A 115 -11.30 -13.07 -18.13
C GLN A 115 -10.78 -11.89 -17.29
N ILE A 116 -11.49 -10.75 -17.33
CA ILE A 116 -11.17 -9.62 -16.46
C ILE A 116 -11.41 -9.98 -14.98
N ALA A 117 -12.50 -10.68 -14.67
CA ALA A 117 -12.75 -11.18 -13.32
C ALA A 117 -11.66 -12.16 -12.86
N ASP A 118 -11.28 -13.10 -13.73
CA ASP A 118 -10.29 -14.14 -13.45
C ASP A 118 -8.91 -13.53 -13.17
N VAL A 119 -8.41 -12.65 -14.06
CA VAL A 119 -7.11 -12.01 -13.84
C VAL A 119 -7.10 -11.12 -12.61
N SER A 120 -8.24 -10.49 -12.29
CA SER A 120 -8.37 -9.70 -11.06
C SER A 120 -8.31 -10.58 -9.83
N ALA A 121 -8.96 -11.75 -9.86
CA ALA A 121 -8.90 -12.73 -8.78
C ALA A 121 -7.47 -13.26 -8.58
N TYR A 122 -6.76 -13.53 -9.68
CA TYR A 122 -5.35 -13.94 -9.62
C TYR A 122 -4.46 -12.89 -8.94
N VAL A 123 -4.52 -11.65 -9.38
CA VAL A 123 -3.72 -10.56 -8.80
C VAL A 123 -4.01 -10.41 -7.31
N VAL A 124 -5.29 -10.32 -6.93
CA VAL A 124 -5.69 -10.15 -5.53
C VAL A 124 -5.21 -11.32 -4.67
N LYS A 125 -5.42 -12.55 -5.13
CA LYS A 125 -5.00 -13.76 -4.40
C LYS A 125 -3.49 -13.83 -4.25
N SER A 126 -2.75 -13.53 -5.31
CA SER A 126 -1.28 -13.55 -5.34
C SER A 126 -0.66 -12.51 -4.41
N THR A 127 -1.33 -11.40 -4.15
CA THR A 127 -0.87 -10.33 -3.25
C THR A 127 -1.42 -10.46 -1.82
N GLY A 128 -2.08 -11.58 -1.49
CA GLY A 128 -2.60 -11.88 -0.16
C GLY A 128 -3.94 -11.23 0.16
N GLY A 129 -4.64 -10.69 -0.84
CA GLY A 129 -5.96 -10.10 -0.67
C GLY A 129 -7.09 -11.14 -0.57
N LYS A 130 -8.28 -10.66 -0.21
CA LYS A 130 -9.50 -11.46 -0.15
C LYS A 130 -10.35 -11.20 -1.40
N LEU A 131 -10.91 -12.27 -1.94
CA LEU A 131 -11.92 -12.19 -3.00
C LEU A 131 -13.30 -11.88 -2.39
N PRO A 132 -14.21 -11.25 -3.17
CA PRO A 132 -15.55 -10.94 -2.72
C PRO A 132 -16.39 -12.20 -2.49
#